data_71cb25420818726813a5d6090bbbad24
#
_entry.id   71cb25420818726813a5d6090bbbad24
#
_cell.length_a   1.000
_cell.length_b   1.000
_cell.length_c   1.000
_cell.angle_alpha   90.00
_cell.angle_beta   90.00
_cell.angle_gamma   90.00
#
_symmetry.space_group_name_H-M   'P 1'
#
loop_
_entity.id
_entity.type
_entity.pdbx_description
1 polymer ?
#
loop_
_entity_poly.entity_id
_entity_poly.type
_entity_poly.pdbx_seq_one_letter_code
_entity_poly.pdbx_strand_id
1 'polypeptide(L)'
;MKGIIFTTFNDMVEKEIGIETWDAILDSVNPKSKGIYTAVEDFPDEELFSMISELSEKTGTPIVELVTAFGQYLFHVFAINHGGFIDDKPNFLD
;
A
#
# COMPACT_ATOMS: atom_id res chain seq x y z
N MET A 1 7.11 6.08 -9.39
CA MET A 1 6.16 6.21 -8.26
C MET A 1 6.94 6.39 -6.98
N LYS A 2 6.50 7.28 -6.12
CA LYS A 2 7.24 7.57 -4.88
C LYS A 2 7.21 6.40 -3.92
N GLY A 3 8.31 6.23 -3.20
CA GLY A 3 8.44 5.14 -2.25
C GLY A 3 7.43 5.16 -1.12
N ILE A 4 6.89 6.34 -0.78
CA ILE A 4 5.86 6.41 0.25
C ILE A 4 4.64 5.56 -0.13
N ILE A 5 4.35 5.45 -1.42
CA ILE A 5 3.26 4.60 -1.87
C ILE A 5 3.57 3.14 -1.57
N PHE A 6 4.81 2.73 -1.83
CA PHE A 6 5.23 1.35 -1.58
C PHE A 6 5.28 1.03 -0.09
N THR A 7 5.81 1.95 0.72
CA THR A 7 5.88 1.70 2.17
C THR A 7 4.49 1.64 2.77
N THR A 8 3.56 2.45 2.27
CA THR A 8 2.19 2.41 2.74
C THR A 8 1.51 1.11 2.33
N PHE A 9 1.78 0.64 1.11
CA PHE A 9 1.24 -0.64 0.68
C PHE A 9 1.77 -1.78 1.55
N ASN A 10 3.07 -1.76 1.83
CA ASN A 10 3.68 -2.74 2.73
C ASN A 10 2.99 -2.73 4.09
N ASP A 11 2.81 -1.54 4.67
CA ASP A 11 2.14 -1.39 5.96
C ASP A 11 0.74 -1.99 5.92
N MET A 12 -0.01 -1.67 4.87
CA MET A 12 -1.37 -2.17 4.76
C MET A 12 -1.40 -3.69 4.72
N VAL A 13 -0.54 -4.29 3.91
CA VAL A 13 -0.52 -5.74 3.79
C VAL A 13 -0.15 -6.38 5.12
N GLU A 14 0.86 -5.84 5.80
CA GLU A 14 1.30 -6.43 7.06
C GLU A 14 0.25 -6.29 8.15
N LYS A 15 -0.44 -5.17 8.20
CA LYS A 15 -1.43 -4.94 9.25
C LYS A 15 -2.74 -5.63 8.98
N GLU A 16 -3.20 -5.61 7.74
CA GLU A 16 -4.54 -6.09 7.42
C GLU A 16 -4.55 -7.57 7.06
N ILE A 17 -3.44 -8.10 6.57
CA ILE A 17 -3.38 -9.46 6.07
C ILE A 17 -2.34 -10.29 6.81
N GLY A 18 -1.12 -9.76 6.93
CA GLY A 18 -0.08 -10.44 7.69
C GLY A 18 1.28 -10.36 7.04
N ILE A 19 2.32 -10.43 7.88
CA ILE A 19 3.70 -10.37 7.43
C ILE A 19 4.03 -11.54 6.51
N GLU A 20 3.45 -12.70 6.79
CA GLU A 20 3.71 -13.89 5.98
C GLU A 20 3.27 -13.70 4.54
N THR A 21 2.12 -13.04 4.35
CA THR A 21 1.63 -12.75 3.00
C THR A 21 2.57 -11.77 2.31
N TRP A 22 3.05 -10.77 3.04
CA TRP A 22 3.99 -9.83 2.47
C TRP A 22 5.27 -10.54 2.00
N ASP A 23 5.82 -11.41 2.84
CA ASP A 23 7.00 -12.18 2.48
C ASP A 23 6.76 -13.03 1.23
N ALA A 24 5.58 -13.64 1.16
CA ALA A 24 5.24 -14.48 0.00
C ALA A 24 5.14 -13.66 -1.27
N ILE A 25 4.61 -12.43 -1.16
CA ILE A 25 4.55 -11.53 -2.31
C ILE A 25 5.95 -11.18 -2.78
N LEU A 26 6.84 -10.86 -1.87
CA LEU A 26 8.21 -10.54 -2.22
C LEU A 26 8.91 -11.71 -2.92
N ASP A 27 8.69 -12.92 -2.43
CA ASP A 27 9.28 -14.10 -3.04
C ASP A 27 8.77 -14.29 -4.47
N SER A 28 7.47 -14.10 -4.68
CA SER A 28 6.87 -14.32 -5.99
C SER A 28 7.23 -13.24 -6.98
N VAL A 29 7.19 -12.00 -6.57
CA VAL A 29 7.46 -10.86 -7.46
C VAL A 29 8.95 -10.63 -7.64
N ASN A 30 9.72 -10.87 -6.58
CA ASN A 30 11.17 -10.70 -6.58
C ASN A 30 11.56 -9.32 -7.12
N PRO A 31 11.07 -8.23 -6.51
CA PRO A 31 11.37 -6.89 -7.01
C PRO A 31 12.83 -6.54 -6.86
N LYS A 32 13.31 -5.65 -7.71
CA LYS A 32 14.69 -5.21 -7.64
C LYS A 32 15.03 -4.55 -6.32
N SER A 33 14.09 -3.87 -5.73
CA SER A 33 14.26 -3.23 -4.43
C SER A 33 14.32 -4.22 -3.28
N LYS A 34 13.91 -5.46 -3.53
CA LYS A 34 13.83 -6.54 -2.53
C LYS A 34 12.92 -6.18 -1.38
N GLY A 35 11.94 -5.31 -1.65
CA GLY A 35 10.98 -4.90 -0.65
C GLY A 35 11.46 -3.79 0.26
N ILE A 36 12.62 -3.23 -0.02
CA ILE A 36 13.16 -2.12 0.76
C ILE A 36 12.90 -0.83 0.02
N TYR A 37 12.07 0.01 0.61
CA TYR A 37 11.64 1.26 -0.02
C TYR A 37 11.90 2.42 0.91
N THR A 38 12.30 3.55 0.33
CA THR A 38 12.39 4.80 1.06
C THR A 38 11.32 5.75 0.53
N ALA A 39 10.77 6.54 1.42
CA ALA A 39 9.60 7.35 1.09
C ALA A 39 9.86 8.37 -0.01
N VAL A 40 11.11 8.85 -0.12
CA VAL A 40 11.41 9.96 -1.03
C VAL A 40 11.94 9.52 -2.38
N GLU A 41 12.36 8.27 -2.52
CA GLU A 41 12.87 7.78 -3.79
C GLU A 41 11.76 7.36 -4.71
N ASP A 42 12.07 7.31 -6.00
CA ASP A 42 11.12 6.82 -7.00
C ASP A 42 11.41 5.35 -7.32
N PHE A 43 10.37 4.60 -7.53
CA PHE A 43 10.47 3.17 -7.86
C PHE A 43 9.56 2.87 -9.05
N PRO A 44 9.86 1.80 -9.80
CA PRO A 44 9.03 1.47 -10.97
C PRO A 44 7.58 1.18 -10.59
N ASP A 45 6.66 1.73 -11.37
CA ASP A 45 5.23 1.47 -11.15
C ASP A 45 4.91 0.00 -11.29
N GLU A 46 5.61 -0.68 -12.17
CA GLU A 46 5.37 -2.10 -12.44
C GLU A 46 5.57 -2.96 -11.20
N GLU A 47 6.48 -2.56 -10.31
CA GLU A 47 6.68 -3.32 -9.07
C GLU A 47 5.42 -3.32 -8.24
N LEU A 48 4.79 -2.16 -8.10
CA LEU A 48 3.57 -2.07 -7.31
C LEU A 48 2.45 -2.87 -7.94
N PHE A 49 2.29 -2.73 -9.25
CA PHE A 49 1.23 -3.46 -9.96
C PHE A 49 1.42 -4.96 -9.84
N SER A 50 2.66 -5.42 -9.94
CA SER A 50 2.94 -6.85 -9.79
C SER A 50 2.60 -7.33 -8.39
N MET A 51 2.91 -6.52 -7.37
CA MET A 51 2.60 -6.89 -6.00
C MET A 51 1.10 -6.93 -5.75
N ILE A 52 0.37 -5.99 -6.33
CA ILE A 52 -1.09 -5.98 -6.20
C ILE A 52 -1.70 -7.20 -6.88
N SER A 53 -1.20 -7.54 -8.07
CA SER A 53 -1.66 -8.73 -8.77
C SER A 53 -1.42 -9.99 -7.97
N GLU A 54 -0.24 -10.09 -7.38
CA GLU A 54 0.11 -11.26 -6.57
C GLU A 54 -0.76 -11.34 -5.34
N LEU A 55 -1.02 -10.21 -4.71
CA LEU A 55 -1.90 -10.17 -3.55
C LEU A 55 -3.31 -10.60 -3.93
N SER A 56 -3.78 -10.18 -5.09
CA SER A 56 -5.09 -10.60 -5.59
C SER A 56 -5.18 -12.11 -5.73
N GLU A 57 -4.13 -12.73 -6.28
CA GLU A 57 -4.12 -14.17 -6.44
C GLU A 57 -4.09 -14.89 -5.10
N LYS A 58 -3.31 -14.38 -4.16
CA LYS A 58 -3.16 -15.04 -2.87
C LYS A 58 -4.40 -14.93 -2.00
N THR A 59 -5.11 -13.83 -2.10
CA THR A 59 -6.27 -13.58 -1.23
C THR A 59 -7.59 -13.88 -1.90
N GLY A 60 -7.60 -14.03 -3.22
CA GLY A 60 -8.84 -14.19 -3.96
C GLY A 60 -9.65 -12.91 -4.08
N THR A 61 -9.07 -11.78 -3.71
CA THR A 61 -9.75 -10.50 -3.78
C THR A 61 -9.50 -9.85 -5.14
N PRO A 62 -10.53 -9.37 -5.82
CA PRO A 62 -10.34 -8.70 -7.11
C PRO A 62 -9.41 -7.51 -7.01
N ILE A 63 -8.61 -7.29 -8.05
CA ILE A 63 -7.64 -6.20 -8.08
C ILE A 63 -8.32 -4.86 -7.81
N VAL A 64 -9.51 -4.64 -8.39
CA VAL A 64 -10.23 -3.38 -8.20
C VAL A 64 -10.51 -3.12 -6.73
N GLU A 65 -10.91 -4.16 -6.00
CA GLU A 65 -11.18 -4.00 -4.57
C GLU A 65 -9.90 -3.70 -3.80
N LEU A 66 -8.81 -4.33 -4.17
CA LEU A 66 -7.53 -4.07 -3.51
C LEU A 66 -7.06 -2.65 -3.76
N VAL A 67 -7.20 -2.18 -4.99
CA VAL A 67 -6.80 -0.81 -5.33
C VAL A 67 -7.66 0.19 -4.57
N THR A 68 -8.96 -0.08 -4.48
CA THR A 68 -9.87 0.80 -3.73
C THR A 68 -9.50 0.83 -2.26
N ALA A 69 -9.27 -0.33 -1.67
CA ALA A 69 -8.89 -0.42 -0.26
C ALA A 69 -7.57 0.28 0.00
N PHE A 70 -6.61 0.10 -0.91
CA PHE A 70 -5.32 0.74 -0.77
C PHE A 70 -5.44 2.26 -0.87
N GLY A 71 -6.27 2.75 -1.79
CA GLY A 71 -6.50 4.18 -1.91
C GLY A 71 -7.09 4.77 -0.64
N GLN A 72 -8.04 4.05 -0.04
CA GLN A 72 -8.63 4.49 1.21
C GLN A 72 -7.60 4.48 2.35
N TYR A 73 -6.77 3.46 2.39
CA TYR A 73 -5.73 3.37 3.40
C TYR A 73 -4.72 4.50 3.25
N LEU A 74 -4.31 4.78 2.01
CA LEU A 74 -3.40 5.89 1.71
C LEU A 74 -3.96 7.20 2.19
N PHE A 75 -5.23 7.44 1.88
CA PHE A 75 -5.87 8.68 2.29
C PHE A 75 -5.90 8.80 3.81
N HIS A 76 -6.21 7.70 4.47
CA HIS A 76 -6.26 7.68 5.93
C HIS A 76 -4.89 7.99 6.54
N VAL A 77 -3.84 7.37 6.02
CA VAL A 77 -2.49 7.58 6.52
C VAL A 77 -2.06 9.03 6.31
N PHE A 78 -2.34 9.57 5.12
CA PHE A 78 -1.98 10.95 4.84
C PHE A 78 -2.75 11.91 5.73
N ALA A 79 -4.01 11.62 5.98
CA ALA A 79 -4.83 12.46 6.83
C ALA A 79 -4.30 12.48 8.27
N ILE A 80 -3.87 11.33 8.76
CA ILE A 80 -3.32 11.24 10.11
C ILE A 80 -1.99 11.99 10.21
N ASN A 81 -1.11 11.78 9.24
CA ASN A 81 0.22 12.39 9.26
C ASN A 81 0.17 13.90 9.03
N HIS A 82 -0.88 14.36 8.36
CA HIS A 82 -1.13 15.79 8.14
C HIS A 82 -2.43 16.16 8.81
N GLY A 83 -2.58 15.71 10.04
CA GLY A 83 -3.84 15.61 10.73
C GLY A 83 -4.65 16.88 10.86
N GLY A 84 -3.97 18.02 11.03
CA GLY A 84 -4.69 19.26 11.15
C GLY A 84 -5.67 19.49 10.01
N PHE A 85 -5.35 18.94 8.86
CA PHE A 85 -6.20 19.09 7.70
C PHE A 85 -7.57 18.44 7.90
N ILE A 86 -7.57 17.24 8.49
CA ILE A 86 -8.82 16.51 8.69
C ILE A 86 -9.45 16.86 10.03
N ASP A 87 -8.63 16.99 11.07
CA ASP A 87 -9.11 17.21 12.42
C ASP A 87 -9.91 18.49 12.55
N ASP A 88 -9.51 19.51 11.82
CA ASP A 88 -10.19 20.79 11.87
C ASP A 88 -11.59 20.72 11.28
N LYS A 89 -11.85 19.69 10.56
CA LYS A 89 -13.10 19.52 9.86
C LYS A 89 -13.67 18.16 10.17
N PRO A 90 -14.07 17.92 11.41
CA PRO A 90 -14.59 16.61 11.76
C PRO A 90 -15.77 16.18 10.90
N ASN A 91 -16.48 17.14 10.35
CA ASN A 91 -17.60 16.86 9.47
C ASN A 91 -17.22 16.81 8.02
N PHE A 92 -15.97 17.00 7.74
CA PHE A 92 -15.53 17.14 6.37
C PHE A 92 -15.88 15.91 5.54
N LEU A 93 -15.73 14.77 6.11
CA LEU A 93 -16.00 13.50 5.43
C LEU A 93 -17.35 12.92 5.76
N ASP A 94 -18.08 13.60 6.58
CA ASP A 94 -19.41 13.12 7.01
C ASP A 94 -20.44 13.27 5.93
#